data_c9502e9894a9a5d3760b9e270227189d
#
_entry.id   c9502e9894a9a5d3760b9e270227189d
#
_cell.length_a   1.000
_cell.length_b   1.000
_cell.length_c   1.000
_cell.angle_alpha   90.00
_cell.angle_beta   90.00
_cell.angle_gamma   90.00
#
_symmetry.space_group_name_H-M   'P 1'
#
loop_
_entity.id
_entity.type
_entity.pdbx_description
1 polymer ?
#
loop_
_entity_poly.entity_id
_entity_poly.type
_entity_poly.pdbx_seq_one_letter_code
_entity_poly.pdbx_strand_id
1 'polypeptide(L)'
;MIRFLEQEIVPVFCAITHDKNGQLLNTNADTIASTLAAQLSDHFQITLKFCFEKEGVLSDPLEESSVIPFLSKEDYAHHQENGTISDGMIPKLDNAFDAKKSKVHQVRICGADGILEQKGTEICL
;
A
#
# COMPACT_ATOMS: atom_id res chain seq x y z
N MET A 1 6.54 16.44 9.93
CA MET A 1 5.97 15.11 10.16
C MET A 1 6.52 14.49 11.45
N ILE A 2 7.81 14.20 11.56
CA ILE A 2 8.44 13.52 12.72
C ILE A 2 8.00 14.17 14.05
N ARG A 3 8.10 15.49 14.19
CA ARG A 3 7.69 16.21 15.41
C ARG A 3 6.22 16.00 15.79
N PHE A 4 5.32 15.79 14.83
CA PHE A 4 3.91 15.50 15.12
C PHE A 4 3.76 14.09 15.69
N LEU A 5 4.46 13.12 15.10
CA LEU A 5 4.45 11.73 15.58
C LEU A 5 5.07 11.60 16.98
N GLU A 6 6.15 12.32 17.26
CA GLU A 6 6.76 12.39 18.61
C GLU A 6 5.84 13.00 19.67
N GLN A 7 4.85 13.80 19.25
CA GLN A 7 3.82 14.38 20.12
C GLN A 7 2.51 13.59 20.10
N GLU A 8 2.52 12.36 19.60
CA GLU A 8 1.35 11.48 19.48
C GLU A 8 0.20 12.06 18.62
N ILE A 9 0.53 13.03 17.73
CA ILE A 9 -0.43 13.59 16.79
C ILE A 9 -0.51 12.65 15.58
N VAL A 10 -1.73 12.23 15.24
CA VAL A 10 -2.01 11.42 14.05
C VAL A 10 -2.31 12.34 12.85
N PRO A 11 -1.36 12.52 11.90
CA PRO A 11 -1.60 13.36 10.74
C PRO A 11 -2.47 12.64 9.71
N VAL A 12 -3.49 13.34 9.19
CA VAL A 12 -4.36 12.87 8.12
C VAL A 12 -4.08 13.69 6.87
N PHE A 13 -3.78 13.03 5.76
CA PHE A 13 -3.45 13.66 4.49
C PHE A 13 -4.59 13.50 3.49
N CYS A 14 -4.90 14.57 2.76
CA CYS A 14 -5.78 14.49 1.60
C CYS A 14 -4.97 14.24 0.32
N ALA A 15 -5.66 13.78 -0.73
CA ALA A 15 -5.07 13.52 -2.04
C ALA A 15 -4.91 14.80 -2.90
N ILE A 16 -5.01 15.97 -2.29
CA ILE A 16 -4.79 17.26 -2.95
C ILE A 16 -3.43 17.81 -2.50
N THR A 17 -2.55 17.97 -3.46
CA THR A 17 -1.23 18.56 -3.28
C THR A 17 -1.13 19.90 -4.01
N HIS A 18 0.03 20.54 -4.03
CA HIS A 18 0.26 21.77 -4.79
C HIS A 18 1.69 21.81 -5.35
N ASP A 19 1.87 22.58 -6.41
CA ASP A 19 3.13 22.75 -7.13
C ASP A 19 4.07 23.82 -6.51
N LYS A 20 3.73 24.36 -5.35
CA LYS A 20 4.38 25.51 -4.68
C LYS A 20 4.15 26.88 -5.35
N ASN A 21 3.49 26.94 -6.52
CA ASN A 21 3.14 28.17 -7.23
C ASN A 21 1.65 28.52 -7.09
N GLY A 22 0.93 27.79 -6.24
CA GLY A 22 -0.49 28.05 -5.96
C GLY A 22 -1.45 27.16 -6.77
N GLN A 23 -0.96 26.33 -7.68
CA GLN A 23 -1.80 25.38 -8.41
C GLN A 23 -2.05 24.13 -7.56
N LEU A 24 -3.33 23.75 -7.41
CA LEU A 24 -3.74 22.51 -6.77
C LEU A 24 -3.64 21.34 -7.76
N LEU A 25 -3.17 20.20 -7.27
CA LEU A 25 -2.96 18.98 -8.02
C LEU A 25 -3.75 17.84 -7.36
N ASN A 26 -4.52 17.11 -8.16
CA ASN A 26 -5.10 15.84 -7.72
C ASN A 26 -4.04 14.75 -7.83
N THR A 27 -3.61 14.22 -6.69
CA THR A 27 -2.51 13.27 -6.60
C THR A 27 -3.05 11.91 -6.14
N ASN A 28 -2.52 10.82 -6.68
CA ASN A 28 -2.90 9.48 -6.26
C ASN A 28 -2.55 9.26 -4.77
N ALA A 29 -3.53 8.86 -3.97
CA ALA A 29 -3.38 8.67 -2.52
C ALA A 29 -2.39 7.54 -2.18
N ASP A 30 -2.35 6.46 -2.96
CA ASP A 30 -1.41 5.35 -2.76
C ASP A 30 0.04 5.82 -2.97
N THR A 31 0.27 6.70 -3.95
CA THR A 31 1.58 7.33 -4.18
C THR A 31 2.00 8.23 -3.02
N ILE A 32 1.07 9.02 -2.46
CA ILE A 32 1.35 9.84 -1.27
C ILE A 32 1.73 8.94 -0.09
N ALA A 33 0.94 7.89 0.16
CA ALA A 33 1.18 6.95 1.25
C ALA A 33 2.54 6.25 1.12
N SER A 34 2.88 5.76 -0.08
CA SER A 34 4.17 5.11 -0.37
C SER A 34 5.35 6.06 -0.16
N THR A 35 5.23 7.30 -0.64
CA THR A 35 6.27 8.31 -0.50
C THR A 35 6.51 8.67 0.97
N LEU A 36 5.43 8.87 1.74
CA LEU A 36 5.51 9.14 3.17
C LEU A 36 6.14 7.96 3.93
N ALA A 37 5.71 6.74 3.65
CA ALA A 37 6.24 5.54 4.27
C ALA A 37 7.75 5.40 4.00
N ALA A 38 8.18 5.58 2.75
CA ALA A 38 9.59 5.52 2.36
C ALA A 38 10.44 6.56 3.10
N GLN A 39 9.98 7.83 3.17
CA GLN A 39 10.70 8.89 3.86
C GLN A 39 10.76 8.71 5.38
N LEU A 40 9.71 8.17 5.98
CA LEU A 40 9.66 7.90 7.42
C LEU A 40 10.46 6.66 7.83
N SER A 41 10.73 5.76 6.89
CA SER A 41 11.50 4.53 7.16
C SER A 41 12.95 4.80 7.58
N ASP A 42 13.48 6.00 7.30
CA ASP A 42 14.80 6.43 7.80
C ASP A 42 14.80 6.71 9.31
N HIS A 43 13.62 6.87 9.92
CA HIS A 43 13.48 7.27 11.33
C HIS A 43 12.65 6.29 12.16
N PHE A 44 11.75 5.54 11.52
CA PHE A 44 10.79 4.66 12.19
C PHE A 44 10.70 3.31 11.48
N GLN A 45 10.32 2.29 12.23
CA GLN A 45 9.90 1.01 11.66
C GLN A 45 8.47 1.14 11.14
N ILE A 46 8.32 1.26 9.81
CA ILE A 46 7.05 1.57 9.16
C ILE A 46 6.33 0.29 8.70
N THR A 47 5.06 0.18 9.06
CA THR A 47 4.10 -0.72 8.42
C THR A 47 3.16 0.12 7.55
N LEU A 48 3.20 -0.08 6.23
CA LEU A 48 2.30 0.54 5.28
C LEU A 48 1.16 -0.43 4.95
N LYS A 49 -0.08 0.00 5.13
CA LYS A 49 -1.26 -0.78 4.76
C LYS A 49 -2.08 -0.05 3.72
N PHE A 50 -2.28 -0.69 2.58
CA PHE A 50 -3.22 -0.25 1.55
C PHE A 50 -4.56 -0.92 1.80
N CYS A 51 -5.59 -0.10 2.07
CA CYS A 51 -6.95 -0.62 2.25
C CYS A 51 -7.63 -0.79 0.90
N PHE A 52 -8.36 -1.89 0.77
CA PHE A 52 -9.06 -2.26 -0.45
C PHE A 52 -10.45 -2.82 -0.10
N GLU A 53 -11.29 -3.06 -1.12
CA GLU A 53 -12.62 -3.64 -0.95
C GLU A 53 -12.58 -5.12 -0.53
N LYS A 54 -11.51 -5.82 -0.92
CA LYS A 54 -11.27 -7.23 -0.59
C LYS A 54 -10.31 -7.35 0.58
N GLU A 55 -10.36 -8.48 1.27
CA GLU A 55 -9.50 -8.79 2.42
C GLU A 55 -8.00 -8.88 2.08
N GLY A 56 -7.66 -8.94 0.79
CA GLY A 56 -6.29 -8.99 0.28
C GLY A 56 -6.28 -9.23 -1.22
N VAL A 57 -5.14 -9.64 -1.76
CA VAL A 57 -5.03 -10.13 -3.14
C VAL A 57 -5.57 -11.56 -3.19
N LEU A 58 -6.51 -11.82 -4.08
CA LEU A 58 -7.15 -13.13 -4.22
C LEU A 58 -6.47 -13.95 -5.33
N SER A 59 -6.27 -15.24 -5.09
CA SER A 59 -5.83 -16.18 -6.14
C SER A 59 -6.97 -16.56 -7.10
N ASP A 60 -8.23 -16.45 -6.65
CA ASP A 60 -9.44 -16.55 -7.47
C ASP A 60 -10.33 -15.33 -7.17
N PRO A 61 -10.56 -14.43 -8.13
CA PRO A 61 -11.39 -13.23 -7.93
C PRO A 61 -12.84 -13.52 -7.51
N LEU A 62 -13.34 -14.72 -7.77
CA LEU A 62 -14.70 -15.17 -7.43
C LEU A 62 -14.80 -15.78 -6.04
N GLU A 63 -13.68 -16.15 -5.42
CA GLU A 63 -13.62 -16.81 -4.12
C GLU A 63 -12.98 -15.88 -3.06
N GLU A 64 -13.80 -15.28 -2.20
CA GLU A 64 -13.32 -14.31 -1.19
C GLU A 64 -12.38 -14.91 -0.15
N SER A 65 -12.45 -16.22 0.08
CA SER A 65 -11.55 -16.94 1.00
C SER A 65 -10.16 -17.21 0.40
N SER A 66 -9.97 -16.97 -0.90
CA SER A 66 -8.74 -17.29 -1.64
C SER A 66 -7.62 -16.25 -1.46
N VAL A 67 -7.56 -15.58 -0.32
CA VAL A 67 -6.54 -14.54 -0.04
C VAL A 67 -5.14 -15.15 -0.07
N ILE A 68 -4.27 -14.58 -0.89
CA ILE A 68 -2.84 -14.90 -0.94
C ILE A 68 -2.16 -14.25 0.27
N PRO A 69 -1.61 -15.02 1.22
CA PRO A 69 -1.03 -14.43 2.44
C PRO A 69 0.28 -13.67 2.20
N PHE A 70 1.09 -14.14 1.24
CA PHE A 70 2.37 -13.53 0.84
C PHE A 70 2.45 -13.46 -0.67
N LEU A 71 2.80 -12.30 -1.21
CA LEU A 71 2.93 -12.08 -2.65
C LEU A 71 4.34 -11.64 -2.99
N SER A 72 5.08 -12.50 -3.68
CA SER A 72 6.39 -12.17 -4.25
C SER A 72 6.25 -11.43 -5.57
N LYS A 73 7.36 -10.88 -6.06
CA LYS A 73 7.35 -10.21 -7.37
C LYS A 73 7.16 -11.21 -8.51
N GLU A 74 7.67 -12.43 -8.37
CA GLU A 74 7.50 -13.52 -9.33
C GLU A 74 6.03 -13.97 -9.39
N ASP A 75 5.40 -14.17 -8.22
CA ASP A 75 3.98 -14.54 -8.14
C ASP A 75 3.10 -13.42 -8.72
N TYR A 76 3.42 -12.16 -8.43
CA TYR A 76 2.71 -11.02 -9.00
C TYR A 76 2.76 -11.03 -10.54
N ALA A 77 3.94 -11.24 -11.14
CA ALA A 77 4.08 -11.32 -12.58
C ALA A 77 3.24 -12.46 -13.16
N HIS A 78 3.27 -13.64 -12.52
CA HIS A 78 2.47 -14.78 -12.93
C HIS A 78 0.95 -14.52 -12.85
N HIS A 79 0.48 -13.91 -11.76
CA HIS A 79 -0.93 -13.56 -11.58
C HIS A 79 -1.39 -12.44 -12.53
N GLN A 80 -0.49 -11.57 -12.96
CA GLN A 80 -0.77 -10.57 -13.98
C GLN A 80 -0.90 -11.19 -15.38
N GLU A 81 -0.02 -12.12 -15.75
CA GLU A 81 -0.04 -12.81 -17.04
C GLU A 81 -1.29 -13.68 -17.23
N ASN A 82 -1.75 -14.36 -16.16
CA ASN A 82 -2.94 -15.23 -16.23
C ASN A 82 -4.26 -14.47 -16.00
N GLY A 83 -4.22 -13.15 -15.79
CA GLY A 83 -5.40 -12.30 -15.65
C GLY A 83 -6.12 -12.40 -14.29
N THR A 84 -5.53 -13.06 -13.30
CA THR A 84 -6.07 -13.17 -11.94
C THR A 84 -6.09 -11.79 -11.24
N ILE A 85 -5.05 -10.99 -11.47
CA ILE A 85 -4.95 -9.62 -10.95
C ILE A 85 -5.51 -8.66 -12.00
N SER A 86 -6.60 -7.98 -11.67
CA SER A 86 -7.28 -7.03 -12.56
C SER A 86 -6.59 -5.67 -12.63
N ASP A 87 -6.91 -4.91 -13.68
CA ASP A 87 -6.33 -3.59 -13.97
C ASP A 87 -6.43 -2.59 -12.81
N GLY A 88 -7.50 -2.62 -12.01
CA GLY A 88 -7.66 -1.75 -10.84
C GLY A 88 -6.71 -2.05 -9.68
N MET A 89 -6.21 -3.29 -9.59
CA MET A 89 -5.27 -3.71 -8.53
C MET A 89 -3.81 -3.42 -8.93
N ILE A 90 -3.48 -3.40 -10.22
CA ILE A 90 -2.11 -3.26 -10.73
C ILE A 90 -1.43 -1.99 -10.18
N PRO A 91 -1.99 -0.77 -10.31
CA PRO A 91 -1.34 0.44 -9.80
C PRO A 91 -1.09 0.41 -8.29
N LYS A 92 -1.98 -0.25 -7.54
CA LYS A 92 -1.85 -0.39 -6.08
C LYS A 92 -0.70 -1.35 -5.72
N LEU A 93 -0.61 -2.48 -6.40
CA LEU A 93 0.49 -3.44 -6.21
C LEU A 93 1.84 -2.85 -6.63
N ASP A 94 1.89 -2.10 -7.72
CA ASP A 94 3.11 -1.40 -8.16
C ASP A 94 3.59 -0.43 -7.07
N ASN A 95 2.71 0.41 -6.50
CA ASN A 95 3.04 1.30 -5.38
C ASN A 95 3.49 0.50 -4.14
N ALA A 96 2.87 -0.65 -3.88
CA ALA A 96 3.22 -1.50 -2.74
C ALA A 96 4.62 -2.12 -2.90
N PHE A 97 4.96 -2.64 -4.07
CA PHE A 97 6.29 -3.15 -4.37
C PHE A 97 7.35 -2.05 -4.34
N ASP A 98 7.06 -0.86 -4.85
CA ASP A 98 7.99 0.27 -4.82
C ASP A 98 8.24 0.77 -3.39
N ALA A 99 7.21 0.81 -2.54
CA ALA A 99 7.37 1.08 -1.12
C ALA A 99 8.27 0.03 -0.44
N LYS A 100 8.05 -1.25 -0.73
CA LYS A 100 8.87 -2.34 -0.18
C LYS A 100 10.34 -2.24 -0.60
N LYS A 101 10.63 -1.91 -1.87
CA LYS A 101 11.99 -1.63 -2.35
C LYS A 101 12.64 -0.43 -1.65
N SER A 102 11.83 0.55 -1.23
CA SER A 102 12.26 1.76 -0.52
C SER A 102 12.46 1.53 0.98
N LYS A 103 12.73 0.29 1.41
CA LYS A 103 13.06 -0.11 2.79
C LYS A 103 11.91 0.02 3.80
N VAL A 104 10.66 0.17 3.35
CA VAL A 104 9.51 0.08 4.25
C VAL A 104 9.50 -1.32 4.87
N HIS A 105 9.49 -1.38 6.20
CA HIS A 105 9.65 -2.64 6.95
C HIS A 105 8.61 -3.67 6.53
N GLN A 106 7.33 -3.30 6.55
CA GLN A 106 6.23 -4.17 6.14
C GLN A 106 5.26 -3.40 5.24
N VAL A 107 4.82 -4.05 4.15
CA VAL A 107 3.79 -3.52 3.26
C VAL A 107 2.70 -4.57 3.10
N ARG A 108 1.44 -4.19 3.33
CA ARG A 108 0.28 -5.07 3.23
C ARG A 108 -0.84 -4.47 2.40
N ILE A 109 -1.60 -5.33 1.76
CA ILE A 109 -2.91 -5.04 1.18
C ILE A 109 -3.96 -5.78 1.99
N CYS A 110 -4.95 -5.07 2.52
CA CYS A 110 -5.97 -5.65 3.40
C CYS A 110 -7.33 -4.96 3.20
N GLY A 111 -8.38 -5.59 3.68
CA GLY A 111 -9.67 -4.95 3.86
C GLY A 111 -9.64 -3.91 4.98
N ALA A 112 -10.67 -3.07 5.05
CA ALA A 112 -10.77 -2.02 6.09
C ALA A 112 -10.73 -2.62 7.51
N ASP A 113 -11.34 -3.77 7.72
CA ASP A 113 -11.37 -4.48 9.00
C ASP A 113 -10.00 -5.05 9.39
N GLY A 114 -9.14 -5.29 8.40
CA GLY A 114 -7.77 -5.77 8.60
C GLY A 114 -6.74 -4.72 9.01
N ILE A 115 -7.13 -3.43 9.11
CA ILE A 115 -6.17 -2.34 9.39
C ILE A 115 -5.44 -2.54 10.73
N LEU A 116 -6.16 -2.93 11.77
CA LEU A 116 -5.58 -3.13 13.11
C LEU A 116 -5.03 -4.55 13.31
N GLU A 117 -5.25 -5.43 12.34
CA GLU A 117 -4.87 -6.83 12.41
C GLU A 117 -3.73 -7.16 11.42
N GLN A 118 -3.14 -8.34 11.55
CA GLN A 118 -2.13 -8.86 10.61
C GLN A 118 -2.79 -9.66 9.47
N LYS A 119 -3.98 -9.21 9.02
CA LYS A 119 -4.72 -9.83 7.91
C LYS A 119 -4.29 -9.27 6.55
N GLY A 120 -4.74 -9.94 5.49
CA GLY A 120 -4.48 -9.55 4.11
C GLY A 120 -3.19 -10.12 3.54
N THR A 121 -2.75 -9.54 2.42
CA THR A 121 -1.57 -9.96 1.66
C THR A 121 -0.35 -9.16 2.04
N GLU A 122 0.72 -9.80 2.48
CA GLU A 122 2.01 -9.17 2.69
C GLU A 122 2.85 -9.18 1.41
N ILE A 123 3.44 -8.04 1.07
CA ILE A 123 4.32 -7.89 -0.09
C ILE A 123 5.75 -8.27 0.28
N CYS A 124 6.33 -9.20 -0.49
CA CYS A 124 7.69 -9.73 -0.33
C CYS A 124 8.56 -9.35 -1.53
N LEU A 125 9.88 -9.17 -1.32
CA LEU A 125 10.87 -8.99 -2.37
C LEU A 125 11.66 -10.27 -2.56
#